data_bc131cba9cce2f4f6913b1a29c47de80
#
_entry.id   bc131cba9cce2f4f6913b1a29c47de80
#
_cell.length_a   1.000
_cell.length_b   1.000
_cell.length_c   1.000
_cell.angle_alpha   90.00
_cell.angle_beta   90.00
_cell.angle_gamma   90.00
#
_symmetry.space_group_name_H-M   'P 1'
#
loop_
_entity.id
_entity.type
_entity.pdbx_description
1 polymer ?
#
loop_
_entity_poly.entity_id
_entity_poly.type
_entity_poly.pdbx_seq_one_letter_code
_entity_poly.pdbx_strand_id
1 'polypeptide(L)'
;MHKILVCLIAVMSWPIAGATATTLDKVWQTGLFCQSVFPDRALDNFFVIDVQKSRMLVASFNDDRVSFDAPPIGLSKTPDELVNRKSGLTLNRKTLQMKWRNQKSQCQIKSVDELNELAQAHLNYLLGDNKI
;
A
#
# COMPACT_ATOMS: atom_id res chain seq x y z
N MET A 1 19.06 -2.93 -59.36
CA MET A 1 18.71 -3.60 -58.11
C MET A 1 18.69 -2.58 -56.98
N HIS A 2 17.56 -2.25 -56.54
CA HIS A 2 17.41 -1.27 -55.45
C HIS A 2 17.07 -1.98 -54.16
N LYS A 3 17.96 -1.89 -53.23
CA LYS A 3 17.64 -2.31 -51.87
C LYS A 3 16.97 -1.14 -51.17
N ILE A 4 15.72 -1.29 -50.86
CA ILE A 4 15.02 -0.32 -50.06
C ILE A 4 15.37 -0.64 -48.60
N LEU A 5 16.15 0.24 -48.03
CA LEU A 5 16.40 0.18 -46.58
C LEU A 5 15.22 0.82 -45.89
N VAL A 6 14.36 0.00 -45.36
CA VAL A 6 13.28 0.50 -44.50
C VAL A 6 13.90 0.72 -43.14
N CYS A 7 14.21 1.95 -42.82
CA CYS A 7 14.48 2.33 -41.45
C CYS A 7 13.18 2.29 -40.65
N LEU A 8 13.00 1.20 -39.98
CA LEU A 8 11.98 1.15 -38.93
C LEU A 8 12.45 2.03 -37.77
N ILE A 9 11.94 3.25 -37.73
CA ILE A 9 12.09 4.09 -36.57
C ILE A 9 11.14 3.52 -35.54
N ALA A 10 11.67 2.76 -34.61
CA ALA A 10 10.91 2.38 -33.43
C ALA A 10 10.71 3.64 -32.58
N VAL A 11 9.55 4.23 -32.67
CA VAL A 11 9.16 5.28 -31.74
C VAL A 11 8.93 4.62 -30.42
N MET A 12 9.92 4.65 -29.56
CA MET A 12 9.73 4.31 -28.17
C MET A 12 8.92 5.43 -27.52
N SER A 13 7.63 5.22 -27.38
CA SER A 13 6.84 6.04 -26.50
C SER A 13 7.20 5.66 -25.06
N TRP A 14 7.94 6.51 -24.40
CA TRP A 14 8.17 6.38 -22.99
C TRP A 14 6.88 6.79 -22.27
N PRO A 15 6.31 5.93 -21.44
CA PRO A 15 5.24 6.41 -20.59
C PRO A 15 5.84 7.47 -19.68
N ILE A 16 5.30 8.65 -19.77
CA ILE A 16 5.58 9.67 -18.78
C ILE A 16 4.94 9.16 -17.50
N ALA A 17 5.73 8.52 -16.68
CA ALA A 17 5.30 8.20 -15.34
C ALA A 17 5.09 9.54 -14.64
N GLY A 18 3.84 9.88 -14.41
CA GLY A 18 3.51 10.98 -13.51
C GLY A 18 4.27 10.77 -12.22
N ALA A 19 5.05 11.75 -11.84
CA ALA A 19 6.03 11.71 -10.79
C ALA A 19 5.40 11.60 -9.42
N THR A 20 4.72 10.56 -9.08
CA THR A 20 4.04 10.71 -7.83
C THR A 20 4.00 9.52 -6.94
N ALA A 21 4.31 8.41 -7.45
CA ALA A 21 4.21 7.29 -6.58
C ALA A 21 5.58 6.82 -6.23
N THR A 22 5.78 6.60 -4.97
CA THR A 22 6.79 5.67 -4.53
C THR A 22 6.59 4.40 -5.35
N THR A 23 7.50 4.14 -6.28
CA THR A 23 7.44 2.94 -7.08
C THR A 23 7.70 1.78 -6.14
N LEU A 24 6.63 1.11 -5.75
CA LEU A 24 6.76 -0.12 -5.01
C LEU A 24 7.32 -1.20 -5.93
N ASP A 25 8.27 -1.96 -5.43
CA ASP A 25 8.76 -3.14 -6.12
C ASP A 25 7.61 -4.10 -6.44
N LYS A 26 7.75 -4.86 -7.52
CA LYS A 26 6.72 -5.82 -7.97
C LYS A 26 6.34 -6.87 -6.93
N VAL A 27 7.16 -7.07 -5.91
CA VAL A 27 6.86 -8.00 -4.80
C VAL A 27 5.72 -7.54 -3.92
N TRP A 28 5.44 -6.25 -3.91
CA TRP A 28 4.35 -5.65 -3.15
C TRP A 28 3.08 -5.62 -3.99
N GLN A 29 2.44 -6.77 -4.13
CA GLN A 29 1.30 -6.91 -5.04
C GLN A 29 -0.06 -6.86 -4.35
N THR A 30 -0.09 -7.10 -3.05
CA THR A 30 -1.33 -7.14 -2.29
C THR A 30 -1.46 -5.92 -1.40
N GLY A 31 -2.50 -5.15 -1.63
CA GLY A 31 -2.89 -4.06 -0.76
C GLY A 31 -3.84 -4.53 0.34
N LEU A 32 -3.77 -3.90 1.48
CA LEU A 32 -4.65 -4.17 2.61
C LEU A 32 -5.14 -2.84 3.18
N PHE A 33 -6.42 -2.59 3.03
CA PHE A 33 -7.08 -1.42 3.59
C PHE A 33 -7.78 -1.81 4.88
N CYS A 34 -7.37 -1.21 5.99
CA CYS A 34 -7.88 -1.54 7.33
C CYS A 34 -8.62 -0.34 7.91
N GLN A 35 -9.93 -0.49 8.02
CA GLN A 35 -10.80 0.51 8.63
C GLN A 35 -10.94 0.23 10.12
N SER A 36 -10.69 1.25 10.94
CA SER A 36 -10.94 1.15 12.37
C SER A 36 -12.40 0.81 12.63
N VAL A 37 -12.65 -0.06 13.60
CA VAL A 37 -14.02 -0.33 14.09
C VAL A 37 -14.59 0.86 14.88
N PHE A 38 -13.74 1.79 15.31
CA PHE A 38 -14.16 3.07 15.87
C PHE A 38 -14.51 4.06 14.75
N PRO A 39 -15.44 4.98 14.96
CA PRO A 39 -15.91 5.88 13.90
C PRO A 39 -14.92 6.99 13.51
N ASP A 40 -13.65 6.85 13.80
CA ASP A 40 -12.61 7.81 13.47
C ASP A 40 -11.79 7.35 12.25
N ARG A 41 -12.03 8.00 11.13
CA ARG A 41 -11.32 7.72 9.87
C ARG A 41 -9.81 7.98 9.94
N ALA A 42 -9.36 8.84 10.85
CA ALA A 42 -7.94 9.11 11.03
C ALA A 42 -7.16 7.89 11.52
N LEU A 43 -7.87 6.88 12.06
CA LEU A 43 -7.29 5.64 12.53
C LEU A 43 -7.20 4.56 11.45
N ASP A 44 -7.67 4.81 10.24
CA ASP A 44 -7.58 3.86 9.14
C ASP A 44 -6.12 3.68 8.72
N ASN A 45 -5.78 2.46 8.36
CA ASN A 45 -4.43 2.10 7.95
C ASN A 45 -4.40 1.47 6.56
N PHE A 46 -3.29 1.66 5.87
CA PHE A 46 -3.06 1.19 4.51
C PHE A 46 -1.74 0.43 4.49
N PHE A 47 -1.78 -0.81 4.06
CA PHE A 47 -0.60 -1.67 4.01
C PHE A 47 -0.43 -2.26 2.63
N VAL A 48 0.81 -2.58 2.29
CA VAL A 48 1.13 -3.49 1.18
C VAL A 48 1.86 -4.70 1.73
N ILE A 49 1.55 -5.86 1.21
CA ILE A 49 2.04 -7.13 1.73
C ILE A 49 2.83 -7.87 0.65
N ASP A 50 4.02 -8.35 1.05
CA ASP A 50 4.76 -9.39 0.36
C ASP A 50 4.48 -10.71 1.07
N VAL A 51 3.55 -11.47 0.53
CA VAL A 51 3.13 -12.75 1.14
C VAL A 51 4.25 -13.79 1.12
N GLN A 52 5.08 -13.78 0.07
CA GLN A 52 6.16 -14.76 -0.06
C GLN A 52 7.23 -14.59 1.01
N LYS A 53 7.64 -13.35 1.27
CA LYS A 53 8.64 -13.04 2.29
C LYS A 53 8.05 -12.73 3.65
N SER A 54 6.74 -12.84 3.80
CA SER A 54 6.03 -12.61 5.06
C SER A 54 6.41 -11.27 5.70
N ARG A 55 6.20 -10.20 4.96
CA ARG A 55 6.47 -8.82 5.42
C ARG A 55 5.45 -7.85 4.87
N MET A 56 5.29 -6.73 5.54
CA MET A 56 4.40 -5.67 5.10
C MET A 56 5.02 -4.29 5.29
N LEU A 57 4.57 -3.35 4.48
CA LEU A 57 4.85 -1.93 4.64
C LEU A 57 3.56 -1.21 5.04
N VAL A 58 3.68 -0.25 5.93
CA VAL A 58 2.57 0.64 6.30
C VAL A 58 2.72 1.99 5.61
N ALA A 59 1.63 2.53 5.12
CA ALA A 59 1.61 3.87 4.55
C ALA A 59 1.81 4.92 5.63
N SER A 60 2.65 5.89 5.33
CA SER A 60 2.83 7.11 6.13
C SER A 60 2.29 8.31 5.37
N PHE A 61 1.67 9.22 6.10
CA PHE A 61 1.09 10.44 5.56
C PHE A 61 1.92 11.62 6.06
N ASN A 62 2.83 12.10 5.22
CA ASN A 62 3.74 13.19 5.55
C ASN A 62 3.41 14.40 4.68
N ASP A 63 3.07 15.51 5.31
CA ASP A 63 2.73 16.75 4.64
C ASP A 63 1.70 16.54 3.51
N ASP A 64 2.16 16.47 2.28
CA ASP A 64 1.33 16.41 1.08
C ASP A 64 1.45 15.10 0.31
N ARG A 65 2.01 14.05 0.91
CA ARG A 65 2.19 12.78 0.19
C ARG A 65 2.07 11.54 1.07
N VAL A 66 1.69 10.46 0.40
CA VAL A 66 1.70 9.11 0.94
C VAL A 66 3.05 8.47 0.64
N SER A 67 3.68 7.86 1.62
CA SER A 67 4.93 7.12 1.43
C SER A 67 4.88 5.76 2.13
N PHE A 68 5.72 4.84 1.65
CA PHE A 68 5.93 3.52 2.25
C PHE A 68 7.39 3.34 2.66
N ASP A 69 7.98 4.38 3.21
CA ASP A 69 9.42 4.45 3.53
C ASP A 69 9.77 3.85 4.89
N ALA A 70 8.78 3.52 5.70
CA ALA A 70 9.03 2.88 6.99
C ALA A 70 9.67 1.50 6.81
N PRO A 71 10.50 1.05 7.77
CA PRO A 71 11.05 -0.30 7.70
C PRO A 71 9.97 -1.37 7.61
N PRO A 72 10.17 -2.43 6.81
CA PRO A 72 9.18 -3.50 6.70
C PRO A 72 8.91 -4.18 8.03
N ILE A 73 7.65 -4.52 8.25
CA ILE A 73 7.19 -5.28 9.40
C ILE A 73 7.26 -6.76 9.04
N GLY A 74 8.13 -7.51 9.71
CA GLY A 74 8.23 -8.96 9.53
C GLY A 74 7.01 -9.67 10.12
N LEU A 75 6.52 -10.69 9.42
CA LEU A 75 5.34 -11.43 9.84
C LEU A 75 5.68 -12.90 10.05
N SER A 76 5.16 -13.47 11.13
CA SER A 76 5.14 -14.91 11.34
C SER A 76 3.80 -15.46 10.86
N LYS A 77 3.82 -16.53 10.07
CA LYS A 77 2.61 -17.16 9.54
C LYS A 77 2.21 -18.34 10.39
N THR A 78 0.94 -18.37 10.78
CA THR A 78 0.26 -19.59 11.20
C THR A 78 -0.87 -19.87 10.19
N PRO A 79 -1.54 -21.03 10.25
CA PRO A 79 -2.69 -21.26 9.36
C PRO A 79 -3.79 -20.19 9.45
N ASP A 80 -3.94 -19.59 10.63
CA ASP A 80 -5.04 -18.65 10.91
C ASP A 80 -4.60 -17.19 10.97
N GLU A 81 -3.32 -16.91 11.22
CA GLU A 81 -2.87 -15.55 11.52
C GLU A 81 -1.55 -15.17 10.86
N LEU A 82 -1.39 -13.88 10.62
CA LEU A 82 -0.11 -13.22 10.40
C LEU A 82 0.18 -12.39 11.65
N VAL A 83 1.36 -12.55 12.22
CA VAL A 83 1.69 -11.97 13.53
C VAL A 83 3.04 -11.29 13.50
N ASN A 84 3.11 -10.09 14.06
CA ASN A 84 4.36 -9.47 14.48
C ASN A 84 4.31 -9.23 15.98
N ARG A 85 5.01 -10.05 16.74
CA ARG A 85 4.98 -9.97 18.21
C ARG A 85 5.61 -8.70 18.74
N LYS A 86 6.61 -8.19 18.06
CA LYS A 86 7.34 -7.00 18.49
C LYS A 86 6.45 -5.75 18.50
N SER A 87 5.58 -5.61 17.53
CA SER A 87 4.64 -4.49 17.42
C SER A 87 3.24 -4.81 17.95
N GLY A 88 2.99 -6.05 18.35
CA GLY A 88 1.66 -6.49 18.79
C GLY A 88 0.63 -6.57 17.66
N LEU A 89 1.09 -6.69 16.41
CA LEU A 89 0.20 -6.81 15.27
C LEU A 89 -0.26 -8.25 15.10
N THR A 90 -1.56 -8.44 14.96
CA THR A 90 -2.17 -9.72 14.57
C THR A 90 -3.20 -9.48 13.48
N LEU A 91 -3.13 -10.25 12.41
CA LEU A 91 -4.12 -10.24 11.33
C LEU A 91 -4.69 -11.65 11.16
N ASN A 92 -5.99 -11.77 11.33
CA ASN A 92 -6.67 -13.03 11.05
C ASN A 92 -6.77 -13.22 9.53
N ARG A 93 -6.20 -14.31 9.04
CA ARG A 93 -6.12 -14.60 7.59
C ARG A 93 -7.47 -14.96 6.97
N LYS A 94 -8.42 -15.40 7.79
CA LYS A 94 -9.76 -15.82 7.33
C LYS A 94 -10.77 -14.68 7.39
N THR A 95 -10.78 -13.93 8.47
CA THR A 95 -11.74 -12.85 8.67
C THR A 95 -11.21 -11.48 8.28
N LEU A 96 -9.90 -11.34 8.11
CA LEU A 96 -9.19 -10.07 7.88
C LEU A 96 -9.40 -9.04 8.99
N GLN A 97 -9.64 -9.51 10.20
CA GLN A 97 -9.63 -8.64 11.37
C GLN A 97 -8.19 -8.43 11.84
N MET A 98 -7.85 -7.19 12.12
CA MET A 98 -6.52 -6.81 12.57
C MET A 98 -6.61 -6.20 13.97
N LYS A 99 -5.63 -6.53 14.79
CA LYS A 99 -5.34 -5.84 16.05
C LYS A 99 -3.94 -5.27 15.96
N TRP A 100 -3.81 -3.98 16.14
CA TRP A 100 -2.52 -3.29 16.12
C TRP A 100 -2.61 -1.96 16.86
N ARG A 101 -1.61 -1.66 17.66
CA ARG A 101 -1.57 -0.41 18.46
C ARG A 101 -2.82 -0.20 19.32
N ASN A 102 -3.30 -1.26 19.97
CA ASN A 102 -4.52 -1.27 20.78
C ASN A 102 -5.79 -0.90 20.01
N GLN A 103 -5.78 -1.07 18.70
CA GLN A 103 -6.94 -0.80 17.85
C GLN A 103 -7.36 -2.07 17.12
N LYS A 104 -8.67 -2.19 16.93
CA LYS A 104 -9.26 -3.22 16.09
C LYS A 104 -9.67 -2.59 14.76
N SER A 105 -9.39 -3.29 13.70
CA SER A 105 -9.75 -2.87 12.34
C SER A 105 -10.31 -4.04 11.55
N GLN A 106 -11.21 -3.74 10.65
CA GLN A 106 -11.64 -4.67 9.62
C GLN A 106 -10.91 -4.34 8.34
N CYS A 107 -10.18 -5.30 7.79
CA CYS A 107 -9.38 -5.10 6.60
C CYS A 107 -10.07 -5.67 5.36
N GLN A 108 -9.71 -5.12 4.21
CA GLN A 108 -10.11 -5.58 2.88
C GLN A 108 -8.88 -5.69 2.00
N ILE A 109 -8.83 -6.75 1.20
CA ILE A 109 -7.78 -6.92 0.20
C ILE A 109 -8.09 -6.01 -0.98
N LYS A 110 -7.10 -5.24 -1.40
CA LYS A 110 -7.17 -4.32 -2.53
C LYS A 110 -5.98 -4.55 -3.45
N SER A 111 -6.13 -4.20 -4.72
CA SER A 111 -4.96 -4.04 -5.58
C SER A 111 -4.12 -2.88 -5.08
N VAL A 112 -2.84 -2.85 -5.43
CA VAL A 112 -1.95 -1.76 -5.04
C VAL A 112 -2.46 -0.43 -5.61
N ASP A 113 -2.98 -0.42 -6.82
CA ASP A 113 -3.53 0.78 -7.44
C ASP A 113 -4.75 1.31 -6.70
N GLU A 114 -5.69 0.45 -6.35
CA GLU A 114 -6.85 0.83 -5.53
C GLU A 114 -6.43 1.32 -4.15
N LEU A 115 -5.44 0.66 -3.55
CA LEU A 115 -4.92 1.07 -2.24
C LEU A 115 -4.32 2.48 -2.31
N ASN A 116 -3.56 2.77 -3.35
CA ASN A 116 -2.96 4.09 -3.56
C ASN A 116 -4.03 5.17 -3.73
N GLU A 117 -5.10 4.87 -4.45
CA GLU A 117 -6.24 5.80 -4.59
C GLU A 117 -6.92 6.06 -3.24
N LEU A 118 -7.17 5.02 -2.47
CA LEU A 118 -7.76 5.13 -1.14
C LEU A 118 -6.85 5.88 -0.18
N ALA A 119 -5.55 5.62 -0.23
CA ALA A 119 -4.57 6.32 0.61
C ALA A 119 -4.48 7.80 0.23
N GLN A 120 -4.52 8.13 -1.05
CA GLN A 120 -4.52 9.52 -1.50
C GLN A 120 -5.80 10.25 -1.07
N ALA A 121 -6.94 9.60 -1.17
CA ALA A 121 -8.20 10.15 -0.67
C ALA A 121 -8.18 10.38 0.84
N HIS A 122 -7.54 9.48 1.58
CA HIS A 122 -7.36 9.62 3.02
C HIS A 122 -6.44 10.80 3.36
N LEU A 123 -5.35 10.97 2.63
CA LEU A 123 -4.48 12.14 2.78
C LEU A 123 -5.25 13.44 2.55
N ASN A 124 -6.06 13.49 1.50
CA ASN A 124 -6.90 14.65 1.22
C ASN A 124 -7.90 14.92 2.35
N TYR A 125 -8.46 13.88 2.93
CA TYR A 125 -9.32 14.00 4.10
C TYR A 125 -8.57 14.60 5.31
N LEU A 126 -7.36 14.12 5.58
CA LEU A 126 -6.53 14.63 6.69
C LEU A 126 -6.13 16.10 6.48
N LEU A 127 -5.93 16.52 5.23
CA LEU A 127 -5.54 17.89 4.90
C LEU A 127 -6.73 18.85 4.78
N GLY A 128 -7.95 18.34 4.67
CA GLY A 128 -9.13 19.13 4.30
C GLY A 128 -9.46 20.29 5.23
N ASP A 129 -9.11 20.20 6.51
CA ASP A 129 -9.37 21.24 7.50
C ASP A 129 -8.13 22.11 7.81
N ASN A 130 -7.02 21.86 7.15
CA ASN A 130 -5.80 22.62 7.38
C ASN A 130 -5.92 24.05 6.87
N LYS A 131 -5.54 25.01 7.71
CA LYS A 131 -5.52 26.43 7.41
C LYS A 131 -4.17 26.91 6.85
N ILE A 132 -3.17 26.06 6.97
CA ILE A 132 -1.80 26.35 6.55
C ILE A 132 -1.27 25.17 5.72
#